data_b68d179710820ae150024106e6eed7e1
#
_entry.id   b68d179710820ae150024106e6eed7e1
#
_cell.length_a   1.000
_cell.length_b   1.000
_cell.length_c   1.000
_cell.angle_alpha   90.00
_cell.angle_beta   90.00
_cell.angle_gamma   90.00
#
_symmetry.space_group_name_H-M   'P 1'
#
loop_
_entity.id
_entity.type
_entity.pdbx_description
1 polymer ?
#
loop_
_entity_poly.entity_id
_entity_poly.type
_entity_poly.pdbx_seq_one_letter_code
_entity_poly.pdbx_strand_id
1 'polypeptide(L)'
;MCKVQVYFLYKNLTYSGVKDYFEALQEKSSQDQYGNILGQLICFYLRILELEYDEEEEGIIQWYQQHPLSPSQQLQLENLRTLINNGNNDEISLDTAFHKAVKELFCWMETRKLLDEMDCPVQRFLVVRCLRKGGDGFINVRDITPLIAKLEYCIRATVFTELFKRTGQEEKLEEHLEELQIYVKDMVQSPFGFLLETMHLAATISGDSSTLPQVTWLGKNEYKSLAIHGKKVELDQLRDLGKKLMKDVKKKFNSEIKMGLQGIKDLNWKKFEPEDDLSNLKNGYNFAKSGLKDKDMCLIEEFIKNENTKSFFTKGLVNGKILWKKDNCLKWLKKCKELLEMVSVLVHLLSGQPARSTEMATLRWVNSVHEQRGVYWMNGTIMLLGIYSKTRGMTSKNKLIPR
;
A
#
# COMPACT_ATOMS: atom_id res chain seq x y z
N MET A 1 1.25 5.36 23.20
CA MET A 1 1.79 3.99 23.23
C MET A 1 1.87 3.36 21.84
N CYS A 2 0.74 3.06 21.16
CA CYS A 2 0.75 2.43 19.82
C CYS A 2 1.54 3.17 18.73
N LYS A 3 1.65 4.50 18.78
CA LYS A 3 2.41 5.30 17.80
C LYS A 3 3.91 5.01 17.86
N VAL A 4 4.44 4.79 19.03
CA VAL A 4 5.88 4.58 19.26
C VAL A 4 6.30 3.21 18.72
N GLN A 5 5.52 2.17 18.96
CA GLN A 5 5.85 0.82 18.46
C GLN A 5 5.79 0.74 16.92
N VAL A 6 4.78 1.35 16.30
CA VAL A 6 4.70 1.40 14.83
C VAL A 6 5.87 2.19 14.26
N TYR A 7 6.28 3.28 14.91
CA TYR A 7 7.48 4.05 14.52
C TYR A 7 8.77 3.24 14.71
N PHE A 8 8.89 2.49 15.79
CA PHE A 8 10.04 1.62 16.06
C PHE A 8 10.14 0.48 15.04
N LEU A 9 9.03 -0.17 14.73
CA LEU A 9 8.92 -1.15 13.64
C LEU A 9 9.31 -0.53 12.29
N TYR A 10 8.82 0.65 11.98
CA TYR A 10 9.16 1.38 10.77
C TYR A 10 10.65 1.70 10.69
N LYS A 11 11.25 2.24 11.76
CA LYS A 11 12.66 2.62 11.82
C LYS A 11 13.60 1.42 11.67
N ASN A 12 13.28 0.30 12.29
CA ASN A 12 14.07 -0.92 12.21
C ASN A 12 13.95 -1.59 10.82
N LEU A 13 12.77 -1.57 10.20
CA LEU A 13 12.53 -2.14 8.89
C LEU A 13 13.22 -1.37 7.75
N THR A 14 13.36 -0.04 7.89
CA THR A 14 14.02 0.78 6.87
C THR A 14 15.54 0.69 6.90
N TYR A 15 16.13 0.27 8.02
CA TYR A 15 17.59 0.25 8.21
C TYR A 15 18.27 -1.01 7.66
N SER A 16 17.53 -2.08 7.40
CA SER A 16 18.11 -3.42 7.22
C SER A 16 18.37 -3.86 5.77
N GLY A 17 18.04 -3.06 4.77
CA GLY A 17 18.25 -3.44 3.37
C GLY A 17 17.37 -4.60 2.86
N VAL A 18 16.60 -5.27 3.70
CA VAL A 18 15.68 -6.39 3.36
C VAL A 18 14.38 -5.83 2.82
N LYS A 19 14.45 -5.09 1.72
CA LYS A 19 13.26 -4.45 1.10
C LYS A 19 12.32 -5.43 0.41
N ASP A 20 12.78 -6.63 0.08
CA ASP A 20 12.03 -7.52 -0.83
C ASP A 20 10.97 -8.39 -0.14
N TYR A 21 11.03 -8.55 1.19
CA TYR A 21 10.13 -9.47 1.92
C TYR A 21 9.09 -8.77 2.82
N PHE A 22 9.32 -7.54 3.22
CA PHE A 22 8.43 -6.81 4.10
C PHE A 22 8.53 -5.30 3.86
N GLU A 23 7.42 -4.66 3.43
CA GLU A 23 7.38 -3.21 3.25
C GLU A 23 6.85 -2.53 4.51
N ALA A 24 7.62 -1.57 5.00
CA ALA A 24 7.20 -0.72 6.11
C ALA A 24 6.01 0.18 5.70
N LEU A 25 5.13 0.46 6.67
CA LEU A 25 4.01 1.38 6.45
C LEU A 25 4.55 2.80 6.21
N GLN A 26 4.34 3.31 5.00
CA GLN A 26 4.87 4.62 4.58
C GLN A 26 3.99 5.79 5.02
N GLU A 27 2.67 5.58 5.10
CA GLU A 27 1.71 6.63 5.44
C GLU A 27 1.35 6.61 6.93
N LYS A 28 1.33 7.80 7.54
CA LYS A 28 0.96 7.97 8.94
C LYS A 28 -0.45 7.45 9.25
N SER A 29 -1.40 7.64 8.33
CA SER A 29 -2.76 7.13 8.48
C SER A 29 -2.81 5.60 8.58
N SER A 30 -1.97 4.91 7.82
CA SER A 30 -1.82 3.46 7.91
C SER A 30 -1.16 3.06 9.22
N GLN A 31 -0.08 3.74 9.63
CA GLN A 31 0.59 3.49 10.90
C GLN A 31 -0.38 3.63 12.09
N ASP A 32 -1.19 4.69 12.09
CA ASP A 32 -2.19 4.94 13.15
C ASP A 32 -3.27 3.82 13.17
N GLN A 33 -3.73 3.35 12.02
CA GLN A 33 -4.72 2.27 11.95
C GLN A 33 -4.18 0.92 12.47
N TYR A 34 -2.96 0.58 12.11
CA TYR A 34 -2.33 -0.66 12.55
C TYR A 34 -1.91 -0.57 14.04
N GLY A 35 -1.44 0.58 14.49
CA GLY A 35 -1.17 0.84 15.90
C GLY A 35 -2.43 0.76 16.77
N ASN A 36 -3.56 1.25 16.25
CA ASN A 36 -4.83 1.18 16.97
C ASN A 36 -5.32 -0.26 17.18
N ILE A 37 -5.16 -1.16 16.21
CA ILE A 37 -5.57 -2.56 16.39
C ILE A 37 -4.71 -3.29 17.42
N LEU A 38 -3.39 -3.02 17.44
CA LEU A 38 -2.51 -3.54 18.49
C LEU A 38 -2.88 -3.01 19.87
N GLY A 39 -3.18 -1.72 19.96
CA GLY A 39 -3.65 -1.12 21.22
C GLY A 39 -4.94 -1.75 21.72
N GLN A 40 -5.90 -2.00 20.81
CA GLN A 40 -7.14 -2.68 21.15
C GLN A 40 -6.91 -4.12 21.65
N LEU A 41 -6.01 -4.87 20.99
CA LEU A 41 -5.63 -6.23 21.42
C LEU A 41 -5.05 -6.22 22.84
N ILE A 42 -4.11 -5.34 23.11
CA ILE A 42 -3.49 -5.25 24.45
C ILE A 42 -4.51 -4.76 25.49
N CYS A 43 -5.28 -3.72 25.18
CA CYS A 43 -6.32 -3.26 26.11
C CYS A 43 -7.37 -4.32 26.41
N PHE A 44 -7.71 -5.16 25.44
CA PHE A 44 -8.62 -6.29 25.65
C PHE A 44 -8.08 -7.24 26.72
N TYR A 45 -6.82 -7.64 26.60
CA TYR A 45 -6.20 -8.57 27.58
C TYR A 45 -5.91 -7.91 28.92
N LEU A 46 -5.51 -6.65 28.98
CA LEU A 46 -5.33 -5.93 30.23
C LEU A 46 -6.66 -5.83 31.02
N ARG A 47 -7.77 -5.59 30.32
CA ARG A 47 -9.09 -5.59 30.94
C ARG A 47 -9.51 -6.97 31.47
N ILE A 48 -9.20 -8.04 30.73
CA ILE A 48 -9.45 -9.41 31.22
C ILE A 48 -8.70 -9.68 32.49
N LEU A 49 -7.45 -9.23 32.65
CA LEU A 49 -6.68 -9.36 33.89
C LEU A 49 -7.22 -8.52 35.05
N GLU A 50 -8.07 -7.52 34.76
CA GLU A 50 -8.70 -6.64 35.74
C GLU A 50 -10.10 -7.11 36.16
N LEU A 51 -10.67 -8.10 35.47
CA LEU A 51 -11.97 -8.64 35.86
C LEU A 51 -11.85 -9.28 37.24
N GLU A 52 -12.48 -8.65 38.20
CA GLU A 52 -12.73 -9.23 39.54
C GLU A 52 -13.94 -10.15 39.44
N TYR A 53 -14.00 -11.14 40.34
CA TYR A 53 -15.14 -12.04 40.37
C TYR A 53 -16.39 -11.28 40.82
N ASP A 54 -17.33 -11.08 39.90
CA ASP A 54 -18.65 -10.55 40.14
C ASP A 54 -19.68 -11.62 39.73
N GLU A 55 -20.59 -11.96 40.63
CA GLU A 55 -21.60 -12.99 40.38
C GLU A 55 -22.51 -12.66 39.18
N GLU A 56 -22.70 -11.39 38.84
CA GLU A 56 -23.47 -10.96 37.67
C GLU A 56 -22.72 -11.19 36.32
N GLU A 57 -21.39 -11.33 36.35
CA GLU A 57 -20.54 -11.56 35.17
C GLU A 57 -20.00 -13.00 35.08
N GLU A 58 -20.59 -13.95 35.83
CA GLU A 58 -20.15 -15.35 35.92
C GLU A 58 -19.86 -16.00 34.55
N GLY A 59 -20.69 -15.73 33.56
CA GLY A 59 -20.53 -16.30 32.20
C GLY A 59 -19.25 -15.87 31.49
N ILE A 60 -18.81 -14.62 31.62
CA ILE A 60 -17.58 -14.10 31.03
C ILE A 60 -16.35 -14.68 31.73
N ILE A 61 -16.39 -14.73 33.05
CA ILE A 61 -15.31 -15.28 33.87
C ILE A 61 -15.16 -16.76 33.60
N GLN A 62 -16.27 -17.51 33.51
CA GLN A 62 -16.26 -18.93 33.18
C GLN A 62 -15.65 -19.19 31.82
N TRP A 63 -16.01 -18.40 30.79
CA TRP A 63 -15.41 -18.52 29.47
C TRP A 63 -13.90 -18.28 29.50
N TYR A 64 -13.43 -17.25 30.23
CA TYR A 64 -12.00 -16.95 30.35
C TYR A 64 -11.24 -18.07 31.08
N GLN A 65 -11.84 -18.67 32.12
CA GLN A 65 -11.25 -19.80 32.88
C GLN A 65 -11.08 -21.05 32.00
N GLN A 66 -11.99 -21.25 31.04
CA GLN A 66 -11.87 -22.34 30.06
C GLN A 66 -10.72 -22.14 29.05
N HIS A 67 -10.38 -20.88 28.78
CA HIS A 67 -9.35 -20.52 27.81
C HIS A 67 -8.31 -19.54 28.40
N PRO A 68 -7.54 -19.98 29.43
CA PRO A 68 -6.61 -19.10 30.11
C PRO A 68 -5.45 -18.69 29.20
N LEU A 69 -4.86 -17.53 29.49
CA LEU A 69 -3.58 -17.15 28.92
C LEU A 69 -2.49 -18.09 29.47
N SER A 70 -1.45 -18.33 28.65
CA SER A 70 -0.27 -19.03 29.13
C SER A 70 0.43 -18.23 30.27
N PRO A 71 1.17 -18.87 31.17
CA PRO A 71 1.90 -18.15 32.21
C PRO A 71 2.83 -17.06 31.67
N SER A 72 3.45 -17.29 30.52
CA SER A 72 4.34 -16.31 29.88
C SER A 72 3.55 -15.11 29.36
N GLN A 73 2.41 -15.33 28.71
CA GLN A 73 1.53 -14.26 28.22
C GLN A 73 1.01 -13.41 29.39
N GLN A 74 0.54 -14.05 30.45
CA GLN A 74 0.06 -13.37 31.64
C GLN A 74 1.17 -12.53 32.29
N LEU A 75 2.35 -13.09 32.49
CA LEU A 75 3.51 -12.39 33.08
C LEU A 75 3.88 -11.12 32.28
N GLN A 76 3.93 -11.20 30.94
CA GLN A 76 4.30 -10.05 30.14
C GLN A 76 3.22 -8.95 30.13
N LEU A 77 1.95 -9.33 30.17
CA LEU A 77 0.84 -8.37 30.28
C LEU A 77 0.81 -7.71 31.66
N GLU A 78 1.03 -8.44 32.76
CA GLU A 78 1.12 -7.89 34.10
C GLU A 78 2.32 -6.93 34.25
N ASN A 79 3.47 -7.27 33.69
CA ASN A 79 4.62 -6.37 33.64
C ASN A 79 4.30 -5.06 32.93
N LEU A 80 3.64 -5.14 31.79
CA LEU A 80 3.20 -3.97 31.04
C LEU A 80 2.19 -3.14 31.86
N ARG A 81 1.20 -3.80 32.48
CA ARG A 81 0.21 -3.16 33.34
C ARG A 81 0.86 -2.39 34.51
N THR A 82 1.82 -3.03 35.17
CA THR A 82 2.56 -2.42 36.28
C THR A 82 3.30 -1.16 35.85
N LEU A 83 3.96 -1.18 34.69
CA LEU A 83 4.64 0.00 34.17
C LEU A 83 3.68 1.13 33.80
N ILE A 84 2.50 0.80 33.25
CA ILE A 84 1.46 1.79 32.93
C ILE A 84 0.93 2.42 34.21
N ASN A 85 0.59 1.63 35.22
CA ASN A 85 -0.02 2.10 36.47
C ASN A 85 0.95 2.90 37.35
N ASN A 86 2.24 2.59 37.31
CA ASN A 86 3.26 3.34 38.03
C ASN A 86 3.59 4.69 37.40
N GLY A 87 2.93 5.07 36.29
CA GLY A 87 3.17 6.34 35.61
C GLY A 87 4.60 6.47 35.08
N ASN A 88 5.23 5.34 34.78
CA ASN A 88 6.60 5.34 34.27
C ASN A 88 6.63 6.01 32.90
N ASN A 89 7.26 7.20 32.85
CA ASN A 89 7.42 8.00 31.62
C ASN A 89 8.63 7.58 30.77
N ASP A 90 9.34 6.50 31.16
CA ASP A 90 10.40 5.95 30.34
C ASP A 90 9.82 5.23 29.13
N GLU A 91 9.83 5.92 28.01
CA GLU A 91 9.29 5.48 26.73
C GLU A 91 9.94 4.17 26.25
N ILE A 92 11.23 3.99 26.52
CA ILE A 92 11.99 2.80 26.12
C ILE A 92 11.54 1.56 26.91
N SER A 93 11.36 1.69 28.20
CA SER A 93 10.89 0.59 29.07
C SER A 93 9.46 0.17 28.72
N LEU A 94 8.59 1.15 28.44
CA LEU A 94 7.21 0.92 28.03
C LEU A 94 7.14 0.22 26.66
N ASP A 95 7.92 0.68 25.69
CA ASP A 95 7.99 0.06 24.37
C ASP A 95 8.51 -1.37 24.42
N THR A 96 9.52 -1.61 25.24
CA THR A 96 10.08 -2.94 25.43
C THR A 96 9.05 -3.89 26.04
N ALA A 97 8.33 -3.47 27.09
CA ALA A 97 7.30 -4.26 27.72
C ALA A 97 6.10 -4.52 26.78
N PHE A 98 5.67 -3.50 26.05
CA PHE A 98 4.61 -3.63 25.05
C PHE A 98 4.99 -4.62 23.95
N HIS A 99 6.21 -4.51 23.41
CA HIS A 99 6.70 -5.45 22.41
C HIS A 99 6.75 -6.90 22.94
N LYS A 100 7.21 -7.12 24.17
CA LYS A 100 7.24 -8.45 24.79
C LYS A 100 5.83 -9.03 24.94
N ALA A 101 4.87 -8.23 25.40
CA ALA A 101 3.47 -8.67 25.52
C ALA A 101 2.87 -9.04 24.16
N VAL A 102 3.05 -8.20 23.13
CA VAL A 102 2.58 -8.48 21.77
C VAL A 102 3.24 -9.74 21.20
N LYS A 103 4.55 -9.91 21.42
CA LYS A 103 5.29 -11.10 20.97
C LYS A 103 4.71 -12.38 21.55
N GLU A 104 4.46 -12.44 22.86
CA GLU A 104 3.91 -13.62 23.51
C GLU A 104 2.49 -13.97 23.02
N LEU A 105 1.71 -12.97 22.60
CA LEU A 105 0.39 -13.20 22.01
C LEU A 105 0.47 -13.67 20.55
N PHE A 106 1.46 -13.22 19.80
CA PHE A 106 1.60 -13.48 18.37
C PHE A 106 2.46 -14.70 18.05
N CYS A 107 3.52 -14.95 18.84
CA CYS A 107 4.39 -16.10 18.72
C CYS A 107 3.90 -17.27 19.60
N TRP A 108 2.62 -17.56 19.51
CA TRP A 108 1.97 -18.67 20.19
C TRP A 108 1.74 -19.83 19.22
N MET A 109 1.79 -21.04 19.71
CA MET A 109 1.48 -22.24 18.94
C MET A 109 0.68 -23.21 19.78
N GLU A 110 -0.34 -23.80 19.15
CA GLU A 110 -1.09 -24.89 19.77
C GLU A 110 -0.26 -26.17 19.71
N THR A 111 -0.06 -26.77 20.88
CA THR A 111 0.70 -28.01 21.02
C THR A 111 -0.21 -29.22 21.28
N ARG A 112 -1.52 -29.00 21.46
CA ARG A 112 -2.49 -30.06 21.72
C ARG A 112 -2.94 -30.73 20.44
N LYS A 113 -3.27 -32.02 20.54
CA LYS A 113 -3.77 -32.82 19.41
C LYS A 113 -5.22 -32.50 19.04
N LEU A 114 -6.00 -31.91 19.93
CA LEU A 114 -7.38 -31.48 19.72
C LEU A 114 -7.38 -29.95 19.72
N LEU A 115 -7.76 -29.41 18.57
CA LEU A 115 -7.89 -27.97 18.35
C LEU A 115 -9.14 -27.47 19.06
N ASP A 116 -8.94 -26.62 20.06
CA ASP A 116 -9.91 -25.61 20.42
C ASP A 116 -9.41 -24.30 19.84
N GLU A 117 -10.06 -23.83 18.77
CA GLU A 117 -9.68 -22.58 18.09
C GLU A 117 -9.72 -21.37 19.03
N MET A 118 -10.51 -21.46 20.11
CA MET A 118 -10.64 -20.41 21.10
C MET A 118 -9.41 -20.30 22.04
N ASP A 119 -8.50 -21.26 22.01
CA ASP A 119 -7.23 -21.17 22.74
C ASP A 119 -6.28 -20.12 22.13
N CYS A 120 -6.44 -19.83 20.85
CA CYS A 120 -5.65 -18.78 20.19
C CYS A 120 -6.02 -17.38 20.72
N PRO A 121 -5.08 -16.65 21.34
CA PRO A 121 -5.40 -15.33 21.91
C PRO A 121 -5.83 -14.30 20.83
N VAL A 122 -5.25 -14.35 19.64
CA VAL A 122 -5.62 -13.42 18.55
C VAL A 122 -7.00 -13.74 18.02
N GLN A 123 -7.39 -15.00 17.95
CA GLN A 123 -8.71 -15.40 17.49
C GLN A 123 -9.80 -15.02 18.50
N ARG A 124 -9.57 -15.20 19.78
CA ARG A 124 -10.47 -14.71 20.84
C ARG A 124 -10.73 -13.22 20.73
N PHE A 125 -9.67 -12.44 20.60
CA PHE A 125 -9.79 -11.00 20.36
C PHE A 125 -10.58 -10.69 19.08
N LEU A 126 -10.30 -11.42 17.99
CA LEU A 126 -11.00 -11.22 16.71
C LEU A 126 -12.50 -11.48 16.83
N VAL A 127 -12.91 -12.56 17.49
CA VAL A 127 -14.32 -12.90 17.72
C VAL A 127 -15.02 -11.77 18.46
N VAL A 128 -14.48 -11.32 19.60
CA VAL A 128 -15.07 -10.23 20.37
C VAL A 128 -15.11 -8.91 19.56
N ARG A 129 -14.06 -8.64 18.82
CA ARG A 129 -13.98 -7.44 17.98
C ARG A 129 -14.99 -7.43 16.82
N CYS A 130 -15.43 -8.60 16.39
CA CYS A 130 -16.42 -8.76 15.33
C CYS A 130 -17.86 -8.73 15.84
N LEU A 131 -18.12 -8.72 17.14
CA LEU A 131 -19.46 -8.55 17.69
C LEU A 131 -20.00 -7.15 17.36
N ARG A 132 -21.27 -7.07 17.02
CA ARG A 132 -21.97 -5.79 16.86
C ARG A 132 -22.17 -5.12 18.21
N LYS A 133 -22.21 -3.78 18.21
CA LYS A 133 -22.37 -2.99 19.45
C LYS A 133 -23.62 -3.31 20.26
N GLY A 134 -24.68 -3.80 19.59
CA GLY A 134 -25.92 -4.21 20.26
C GLY A 134 -25.94 -5.66 20.78
N GLY A 135 -24.88 -6.43 20.56
CA GLY A 135 -24.85 -7.85 20.93
C GLY A 135 -25.72 -8.77 20.08
N ASP A 136 -26.32 -8.25 19.00
CA ASP A 136 -27.28 -8.94 18.14
C ASP A 136 -26.64 -9.70 16.97
N GLY A 137 -25.37 -10.06 17.10
CA GLY A 137 -24.62 -10.84 16.13
C GLY A 137 -23.29 -10.24 15.72
N PHE A 138 -22.77 -10.70 14.57
CA PHE A 138 -21.46 -10.32 14.07
C PHE A 138 -21.53 -9.29 12.95
N ILE A 139 -20.45 -8.54 12.77
CA ILE A 139 -20.27 -7.65 11.61
C ILE A 139 -20.24 -8.45 10.31
N ASN A 140 -20.46 -7.77 9.20
CA ASN A 140 -20.43 -8.43 7.89
C ASN A 140 -19.03 -9.02 7.61
N VAL A 141 -18.98 -10.20 6.98
CA VAL A 141 -17.73 -10.89 6.62
C VAL A 141 -16.78 -9.99 5.83
N ARG A 142 -17.29 -9.10 4.96
CA ARG A 142 -16.49 -8.13 4.20
C ARG A 142 -15.77 -7.12 5.10
N ASP A 143 -16.33 -6.83 6.27
CA ASP A 143 -15.75 -5.87 7.21
C ASP A 143 -14.69 -6.53 8.12
N ILE A 144 -14.69 -7.86 8.20
CA ILE A 144 -13.70 -8.64 8.96
C ILE A 144 -12.36 -8.70 8.22
N THR A 145 -12.36 -8.87 6.89
CA THR A 145 -11.12 -9.06 6.12
C THR A 145 -10.09 -7.94 6.25
N PRO A 146 -10.44 -6.65 6.31
CA PRO A 146 -9.46 -5.59 6.58
C PRO A 146 -8.87 -5.64 7.99
N LEU A 147 -9.62 -6.18 8.97
CA LEU A 147 -9.17 -6.34 10.34
C LEU A 147 -8.13 -7.47 10.42
N ILE A 148 -8.44 -8.61 9.80
CA ILE A 148 -7.53 -9.75 9.69
C ILE A 148 -6.22 -9.32 9.01
N ALA A 149 -6.28 -8.64 7.87
CA ALA A 149 -5.09 -8.19 7.15
C ALA A 149 -4.17 -7.27 7.99
N LYS A 150 -4.75 -6.46 8.88
CA LYS A 150 -3.97 -5.64 9.82
C LYS A 150 -3.26 -6.47 10.87
N LEU A 151 -3.95 -7.46 11.44
CA LEU A 151 -3.36 -8.37 12.42
C LEU A 151 -2.26 -9.23 11.80
N GLU A 152 -2.46 -9.78 10.60
CA GLU A 152 -1.44 -10.53 9.85
C GLU A 152 -0.17 -9.68 9.63
N TYR A 153 -0.35 -8.43 9.23
CA TYR A 153 0.77 -7.51 9.08
C TYR A 153 1.51 -7.30 10.40
N CYS A 154 0.77 -7.08 11.50
CA CYS A 154 1.35 -6.87 12.81
C CYS A 154 2.11 -8.11 13.32
N ILE A 155 1.61 -9.32 13.07
CA ILE A 155 2.31 -10.58 13.39
C ILE A 155 3.64 -10.65 12.63
N ARG A 156 3.62 -10.45 11.32
CA ARG A 156 4.83 -10.46 10.49
C ARG A 156 5.84 -9.41 10.94
N ALA A 157 5.39 -8.20 11.25
CA ALA A 157 6.23 -7.13 11.76
C ALA A 157 6.88 -7.50 13.10
N THR A 158 6.14 -8.15 14.00
CA THR A 158 6.66 -8.60 15.30
C THR A 158 7.71 -9.68 15.15
N VAL A 159 7.43 -10.71 14.34
CA VAL A 159 8.38 -11.79 14.04
C VAL A 159 9.65 -11.25 13.40
N PHE A 160 9.50 -10.33 12.45
CA PHE A 160 10.62 -9.67 11.80
C PHE A 160 11.48 -8.86 12.79
N THR A 161 10.85 -8.13 13.70
CA THR A 161 11.55 -7.37 14.74
C THR A 161 12.31 -8.30 15.70
N GLU A 162 11.74 -9.46 16.06
CA GLU A 162 12.42 -10.46 16.88
C GLU A 162 13.64 -11.05 16.16
N LEU A 163 13.51 -11.35 14.87
CA LEU A 163 14.63 -11.80 14.05
C LEU A 163 15.79 -10.80 14.13
N PHE A 164 15.51 -9.50 13.91
CA PHE A 164 16.55 -8.47 14.00
C PHE A 164 17.18 -8.29 15.36
N LYS A 165 16.40 -8.42 16.44
CA LYS A 165 16.93 -8.34 17.79
C LYS A 165 17.91 -9.48 18.10
N ARG A 166 17.69 -10.66 17.50
CA ARG A 166 18.55 -11.84 17.70
C ARG A 166 19.79 -11.81 16.82
N THR A 167 19.74 -11.18 15.66
CA THR A 167 20.77 -11.20 14.64
C THR A 167 21.88 -10.17 14.78
N GLY A 168 22.07 -9.58 15.93
CA GLY A 168 23.26 -8.72 16.16
C GLY A 168 24.60 -9.37 15.79
N GLN A 169 24.60 -10.63 15.34
CA GLN A 169 25.70 -11.41 14.75
C GLN A 169 25.16 -12.13 13.51
N GLU A 170 25.68 -11.79 12.33
CA GLU A 170 25.25 -12.33 11.01
C GLU A 170 25.33 -13.87 10.90
N GLU A 171 26.19 -14.51 11.66
CA GLU A 171 26.47 -15.94 11.59
C GLU A 171 25.30 -16.89 12.01
N LYS A 172 24.24 -16.38 12.64
CA LYS A 172 23.09 -17.17 13.11
C LYS A 172 21.75 -16.78 12.48
N LEU A 173 21.77 -16.02 11.42
CA LEU A 173 20.55 -15.50 10.79
C LEU A 173 19.63 -16.64 10.29
N GLU A 174 20.22 -17.67 9.67
CA GLU A 174 19.47 -18.79 9.10
C GLU A 174 18.78 -19.63 10.20
N GLU A 175 19.48 -19.94 11.29
CA GLU A 175 18.92 -20.68 12.43
C GLU A 175 17.76 -19.92 13.05
N HIS A 176 17.91 -18.62 13.29
CA HIS A 176 16.83 -17.79 13.84
C HIS A 176 15.66 -17.60 12.87
N LEU A 177 15.93 -17.59 11.58
CA LEU A 177 14.89 -17.53 10.57
C LEU A 177 14.06 -18.83 10.57
N GLU A 178 14.69 -19.98 10.65
CA GLU A 178 14.01 -21.27 10.71
C GLU A 178 13.12 -21.38 11.96
N GLU A 179 13.58 -20.94 13.14
CA GLU A 179 12.80 -20.92 14.35
C GLU A 179 11.58 -19.99 14.28
N LEU A 180 11.74 -18.81 13.71
CA LEU A 180 10.71 -17.77 13.72
C LEU A 180 9.74 -17.87 12.54
N GLN A 181 10.14 -18.43 11.42
CA GLN A 181 9.26 -18.57 10.24
C GLN A 181 8.02 -19.41 10.51
N ILE A 182 8.07 -20.31 11.48
CA ILE A 182 6.94 -21.17 11.87
C ILE A 182 5.72 -20.35 12.29
N TYR A 183 5.94 -19.18 12.90
CA TYR A 183 4.86 -18.28 13.36
C TYR A 183 4.18 -17.49 12.23
N VAL A 184 4.75 -17.49 11.04
CA VAL A 184 4.20 -16.80 9.85
C VAL A 184 3.99 -17.76 8.68
N LYS A 185 4.06 -19.05 8.93
CA LYS A 185 3.86 -20.11 7.93
C LYS A 185 2.38 -20.43 7.79
N ASP A 186 1.96 -20.72 6.57
CA ASP A 186 0.62 -21.21 6.27
C ASP A 186 0.43 -22.64 6.79
N MET A 187 -0.82 -23.02 7.08
CA MET A 187 -1.22 -24.36 7.58
C MET A 187 -0.57 -24.78 8.91
N VAL A 188 -0.14 -23.83 9.71
CA VAL A 188 0.39 -24.06 11.06
C VAL A 188 -0.60 -23.51 12.08
N GLN A 189 -0.77 -24.22 13.19
CA GLN A 189 -1.65 -23.84 14.30
C GLN A 189 -1.05 -22.70 15.12
N SER A 190 -0.94 -21.55 14.48
CA SER A 190 -0.44 -20.30 15.05
C SER A 190 -1.47 -19.20 14.84
N PRO A 191 -1.38 -18.06 15.56
CA PRO A 191 -2.26 -16.91 15.31
C PRO A 191 -2.30 -16.47 13.85
N PHE A 192 -1.18 -16.52 13.16
CA PHE A 192 -1.11 -16.21 11.74
C PHE A 192 -1.82 -17.24 10.86
N GLY A 193 -1.63 -18.53 11.14
CA GLY A 193 -2.30 -19.62 10.42
C GLY A 193 -3.83 -19.53 10.58
N PHE A 194 -4.34 -19.32 11.79
CA PHE A 194 -5.78 -19.11 12.03
C PHE A 194 -6.34 -17.89 11.32
N LEU A 195 -5.60 -16.78 11.28
CA LEU A 195 -6.02 -15.60 10.55
C LEU A 195 -6.09 -15.85 9.04
N LEU A 196 -5.12 -16.55 8.46
CA LEU A 196 -5.14 -16.93 7.04
C LEU A 196 -6.33 -17.83 6.72
N GLU A 197 -6.59 -18.83 7.53
CA GLU A 197 -7.73 -19.74 7.36
C GLU A 197 -9.06 -18.96 7.44
N THR A 198 -9.20 -18.10 8.44
CA THR A 198 -10.37 -17.21 8.59
C THR A 198 -10.52 -16.29 7.36
N MET A 199 -9.41 -15.77 6.83
CA MET A 199 -9.40 -14.94 5.62
C MET A 199 -9.90 -15.74 4.39
N HIS A 200 -9.44 -16.97 4.22
CA HIS A 200 -9.88 -17.84 3.11
C HIS A 200 -11.36 -18.17 3.23
N LEU A 201 -11.83 -18.52 4.42
CA LEU A 201 -13.24 -18.76 4.69
C LEU A 201 -14.10 -17.52 4.42
N ALA A 202 -13.66 -16.36 4.90
CA ALA A 202 -14.33 -15.09 4.67
C ALA A 202 -14.40 -14.72 3.18
N ALA A 203 -13.35 -15.01 2.42
CA ALA A 203 -13.34 -14.80 0.97
C ALA A 203 -14.34 -15.73 0.25
N THR A 204 -14.42 -17.00 0.66
CA THR A 204 -15.37 -17.97 0.11
C THR A 204 -16.80 -17.54 0.39
N ILE A 205 -17.16 -17.25 1.64
CA ILE A 205 -18.51 -16.81 2.03
C ILE A 205 -18.89 -15.50 1.32
N SER A 206 -17.95 -14.58 1.18
CA SER A 206 -18.17 -13.31 0.48
C SER A 206 -18.41 -13.51 -1.03
N GLY A 207 -17.81 -14.54 -1.63
CA GLY A 207 -18.05 -14.95 -3.02
C GLY A 207 -19.43 -15.57 -3.24
N ASP A 208 -19.90 -16.36 -2.29
CA ASP A 208 -21.20 -17.05 -2.34
C ASP A 208 -22.39 -16.17 -1.93
N SER A 209 -22.12 -14.97 -1.43
CA SER A 209 -23.22 -14.08 -1.00
C SER A 209 -24.09 -13.67 -2.19
N SER A 210 -25.37 -13.96 -2.14
CA SER A 210 -26.41 -13.66 -3.13
C SER A 210 -26.75 -12.15 -3.24
N THR A 211 -25.80 -11.29 -2.93
CA THR A 211 -25.99 -9.84 -3.11
C THR A 211 -26.04 -9.54 -4.61
N LEU A 212 -27.10 -8.86 -5.05
CA LEU A 212 -27.21 -8.35 -6.41
C LEU A 212 -25.90 -7.65 -6.81
N PRO A 213 -25.40 -7.87 -8.02
CA PRO A 213 -24.19 -7.22 -8.50
C PRO A 213 -24.36 -5.71 -8.36
N GLN A 214 -23.37 -5.06 -7.74
CA GLN A 214 -23.38 -3.60 -7.54
C GLN A 214 -23.40 -2.84 -8.87
N VAL A 215 -23.03 -3.51 -9.95
CA VAL A 215 -23.01 -2.98 -11.32
C VAL A 215 -23.81 -3.94 -12.21
N THR A 216 -24.85 -3.44 -12.83
CA THR A 216 -25.71 -4.18 -13.77
C THR A 216 -25.82 -3.43 -15.08
N TRP A 217 -25.74 -4.16 -16.20
CA TRP A 217 -26.04 -3.59 -17.53
C TRP A 217 -27.54 -3.34 -17.64
N LEU A 218 -27.89 -2.17 -18.16
CA LEU A 218 -29.27 -1.80 -18.46
C LEU A 218 -29.51 -1.93 -19.95
N GLY A 219 -30.61 -2.55 -20.31
CA GLY A 219 -31.03 -2.77 -21.70
C GLY A 219 -30.59 -4.13 -22.28
N LYS A 220 -31.43 -4.70 -23.11
CA LYS A 220 -31.15 -5.95 -23.81
C LYS A 220 -30.20 -5.64 -24.98
N ASN A 221 -28.97 -6.15 -24.92
CA ASN A 221 -27.95 -6.16 -25.98
C ASN A 221 -27.34 -4.82 -26.45
N GLU A 222 -27.60 -3.71 -25.76
CA GLU A 222 -27.04 -2.42 -26.25
C GLU A 222 -25.77 -1.95 -25.53
N TYR A 223 -25.44 -2.47 -24.35
CA TYR A 223 -24.26 -2.09 -23.54
C TYR A 223 -23.95 -0.58 -23.50
N LYS A 224 -25.01 0.26 -23.54
CA LYS A 224 -24.91 1.73 -23.56
C LYS A 224 -25.00 2.35 -22.19
N SER A 225 -25.72 1.70 -21.28
CA SER A 225 -25.91 2.19 -19.93
C SER A 225 -25.80 1.08 -18.90
N LEU A 226 -25.35 1.46 -17.70
CA LEU A 226 -25.25 0.54 -16.56
C LEU A 226 -25.82 1.20 -15.31
N ALA A 227 -26.27 0.39 -14.36
CA ALA A 227 -26.66 0.84 -13.04
C ALA A 227 -25.54 0.53 -12.06
N ILE A 228 -25.11 1.55 -11.32
CA ILE A 228 -24.12 1.42 -10.23
C ILE A 228 -24.88 1.78 -8.95
N HIS A 229 -25.02 0.83 -8.04
CA HIS A 229 -25.83 1.02 -6.82
C HIS A 229 -27.22 1.62 -7.11
N GLY A 230 -27.88 1.13 -8.18
CA GLY A 230 -29.20 1.60 -8.61
C GLY A 230 -29.20 2.94 -9.37
N LYS A 231 -28.07 3.63 -9.50
CA LYS A 231 -27.96 4.87 -10.28
C LYS A 231 -27.56 4.57 -11.72
N LYS A 232 -28.35 5.06 -12.66
CA LYS A 232 -28.07 4.91 -14.10
C LYS A 232 -26.87 5.75 -14.52
N VAL A 233 -25.93 5.15 -15.25
CA VAL A 233 -24.77 5.80 -15.87
C VAL A 233 -24.77 5.49 -17.36
N GLU A 234 -24.71 6.53 -18.18
CA GLU A 234 -24.60 6.42 -19.63
C GLU A 234 -23.13 6.39 -20.04
N LEU A 235 -22.75 5.40 -20.84
CA LEU A 235 -21.34 5.26 -21.29
C LEU A 235 -20.93 6.38 -22.24
N ASP A 236 -21.87 6.98 -22.98
CA ASP A 236 -21.56 8.12 -23.84
C ASP A 236 -21.12 9.34 -23.03
N GLN A 237 -21.67 9.56 -21.84
CA GLN A 237 -21.21 10.60 -20.91
C GLN A 237 -19.74 10.40 -20.49
N LEU A 238 -19.33 9.15 -20.24
CA LEU A 238 -17.93 8.82 -19.92
C LEU A 238 -17.02 9.04 -21.13
N ARG A 239 -17.47 8.69 -22.35
CA ARG A 239 -16.73 8.94 -23.59
C ARG A 239 -16.54 10.42 -23.83
N ASP A 240 -17.60 11.22 -23.64
CA ASP A 240 -17.53 12.67 -23.82
C ASP A 240 -16.66 13.36 -22.77
N LEU A 241 -16.69 12.86 -21.51
CA LEU A 241 -15.76 13.29 -20.49
C LEU A 241 -14.29 13.03 -20.92
N GLY A 242 -14.00 11.82 -21.42
CA GLY A 242 -12.67 11.47 -21.93
C GLY A 242 -12.22 12.38 -23.07
N LYS A 243 -13.10 12.65 -24.06
CA LYS A 243 -12.82 13.57 -25.18
C LYS A 243 -12.56 14.99 -24.69
N LYS A 244 -13.36 15.48 -23.73
CA LYS A 244 -13.20 16.81 -23.14
C LYS A 244 -11.85 16.92 -22.41
N LEU A 245 -11.53 15.96 -21.54
CA LEU A 245 -10.24 15.93 -20.83
C LEU A 245 -9.06 15.89 -21.80
N MET A 246 -9.14 15.10 -22.88
CA MET A 246 -8.10 15.07 -23.91
C MET A 246 -7.91 16.43 -24.58
N LYS A 247 -9.00 17.12 -24.88
CA LYS A 247 -8.97 18.48 -25.44
C LYS A 247 -8.34 19.48 -24.48
N ASP A 248 -8.69 19.40 -23.21
CA ASP A 248 -8.18 20.27 -22.16
C ASP A 248 -6.67 20.04 -21.91
N VAL A 249 -6.22 18.77 -21.90
CA VAL A 249 -4.79 18.41 -21.83
C VAL A 249 -4.02 18.97 -23.01
N LYS A 250 -4.51 18.79 -24.25
CA LYS A 250 -3.90 19.36 -25.45
C LYS A 250 -3.82 20.88 -25.39
N LYS A 251 -4.90 21.54 -24.97
CA LYS A 251 -4.94 22.99 -24.79
C LYS A 251 -3.89 23.45 -23.78
N LYS A 252 -3.85 22.85 -22.59
CA LYS A 252 -2.89 23.18 -21.52
C LYS A 252 -1.45 22.94 -21.97
N PHE A 253 -1.19 21.83 -22.65
CA PHE A 253 0.14 21.54 -23.20
C PHE A 253 0.60 22.63 -24.16
N ASN A 254 -0.23 23.00 -25.13
CA ASN A 254 0.13 23.99 -26.15
C ASN A 254 0.28 25.41 -25.56
N SER A 255 -0.65 25.85 -24.69
CA SER A 255 -0.66 27.22 -24.18
C SER A 255 0.32 27.44 -23.04
N GLU A 256 0.44 26.46 -22.10
CA GLU A 256 1.16 26.66 -20.85
C GLU A 256 2.53 25.98 -20.84
N ILE A 257 2.66 24.79 -21.45
CA ILE A 257 3.93 24.05 -21.46
C ILE A 257 4.78 24.45 -22.65
N LYS A 258 4.22 24.40 -23.87
CA LYS A 258 4.89 24.90 -25.05
C LYS A 258 4.98 26.44 -25.12
N MET A 259 4.22 27.15 -24.29
CA MET A 259 4.15 28.61 -24.22
C MET A 259 3.88 29.25 -25.59
N GLY A 260 3.04 28.60 -26.42
CA GLY A 260 2.69 29.07 -27.77
C GLY A 260 3.78 28.91 -28.82
N LEU A 261 4.89 28.24 -28.54
CA LEU A 261 5.93 27.96 -29.51
C LEU A 261 5.40 27.10 -30.68
N GLN A 262 5.41 27.64 -31.89
CA GLN A 262 4.96 26.93 -33.10
C GLN A 262 6.05 26.03 -33.70
N GLY A 263 7.31 26.24 -33.33
CA GLY A 263 8.47 25.50 -33.87
C GLY A 263 8.56 24.04 -33.43
N ILE A 264 7.86 23.66 -32.36
CA ILE A 264 7.81 22.28 -31.87
C ILE A 264 6.75 21.54 -32.66
N LYS A 265 7.18 20.84 -33.69
CA LYS A 265 6.29 19.99 -34.50
C LYS A 265 5.68 18.91 -33.61
N ASP A 266 4.38 18.70 -33.76
CA ASP A 266 3.74 17.54 -33.14
C ASP A 266 4.37 16.26 -33.72
N LEU A 267 4.76 15.36 -32.89
CA LEU A 267 5.25 14.05 -33.32
C LEU A 267 4.17 13.38 -34.18
N ASN A 268 4.52 13.12 -35.41
CA ASN A 268 3.67 12.32 -36.27
C ASN A 268 3.88 10.84 -35.95
N TRP A 269 3.10 10.34 -34.96
CA TRP A 269 3.15 8.96 -34.48
C TRP A 269 2.96 7.92 -35.59
N LYS A 270 2.35 8.26 -36.70
CA LYS A 270 2.24 7.38 -37.87
C LYS A 270 3.55 7.22 -38.65
N LYS A 271 4.47 8.18 -38.50
CA LYS A 271 5.82 8.13 -39.12
C LYS A 271 6.90 7.80 -38.10
N PHE A 272 6.55 7.83 -36.82
CA PHE A 272 7.43 7.51 -35.71
C PHE A 272 7.17 6.05 -35.33
N GLU A 273 8.02 5.16 -35.78
CA GLU A 273 8.02 3.74 -35.35
C GLU A 273 9.20 3.53 -34.41
N PRO A 274 9.05 3.84 -33.11
CA PRO A 274 10.11 3.59 -32.16
C PRO A 274 10.30 2.08 -31.99
N GLU A 275 11.53 1.64 -31.99
CA GLU A 275 11.88 0.30 -31.51
C GLU A 275 12.09 0.37 -30.01
N ASP A 276 11.29 -0.36 -29.26
CA ASP A 276 11.44 -0.48 -27.81
C ASP A 276 12.08 -1.81 -27.47
N ASP A 277 13.28 -1.77 -26.96
CA ASP A 277 13.95 -2.94 -26.39
C ASP A 277 13.43 -3.17 -24.97
N LEU A 278 12.50 -4.12 -24.83
CA LEU A 278 11.87 -4.46 -23.54
C LEU A 278 12.87 -5.04 -22.55
N SER A 279 13.97 -5.62 -23.01
CA SER A 279 15.03 -6.21 -22.19
C SER A 279 16.07 -5.19 -21.71
N ASN A 280 16.05 -3.98 -22.24
CA ASN A 280 17.02 -2.95 -21.91
C ASN A 280 16.76 -2.33 -20.53
N LEU A 281 17.62 -2.68 -19.59
CA LEU A 281 17.54 -2.21 -18.20
C LEU A 281 18.47 -1.04 -17.89
N LYS A 282 19.18 -0.49 -18.90
CA LYS A 282 20.13 0.60 -18.68
C LYS A 282 19.44 1.81 -18.05
N ASN A 283 20.09 2.39 -17.04
CA ASN A 283 19.61 3.62 -16.41
C ASN A 283 19.47 4.74 -17.46
N GLY A 284 18.35 5.45 -17.39
CA GLY A 284 18.02 6.53 -18.32
C GLY A 284 17.47 6.07 -19.68
N TYR A 285 17.31 4.76 -19.93
CA TYR A 285 16.73 4.26 -21.17
C TYR A 285 15.19 4.44 -21.19
N ASN A 286 14.70 4.88 -22.35
CA ASN A 286 13.29 4.82 -22.74
C ASN A 286 13.19 4.75 -24.28
N PHE A 287 12.07 4.24 -24.80
CA PHE A 287 11.85 4.05 -26.23
C PHE A 287 11.83 5.36 -27.02
N ALA A 288 11.41 6.46 -26.43
CA ALA A 288 11.34 7.73 -27.14
C ALA A 288 12.72 8.31 -27.42
N LYS A 289 13.70 8.08 -26.57
CA LYS A 289 15.10 8.50 -26.81
C LYS A 289 15.77 7.72 -27.95
N SER A 290 15.42 6.44 -28.12
CA SER A 290 16.00 5.62 -29.19
C SER A 290 15.43 5.99 -30.57
N GLY A 291 14.18 6.44 -30.63
CA GLY A 291 13.50 6.80 -31.88
C GLY A 291 13.60 8.28 -32.27
N LEU A 292 13.87 9.16 -31.31
CA LEU A 292 14.07 10.59 -31.57
C LEU A 292 15.56 10.85 -31.78
N LYS A 293 15.95 11.23 -32.97
CA LYS A 293 17.28 11.81 -33.20
C LYS A 293 17.39 13.01 -32.29
N ASP A 294 18.39 13.06 -31.44
CA ASP A 294 18.60 13.97 -30.29
C ASP A 294 18.39 15.49 -30.58
N LYS A 295 18.25 15.87 -31.85
CA LYS A 295 18.13 17.26 -32.29
C LYS A 295 16.69 17.78 -32.38
N ASP A 296 15.67 16.94 -32.39
CA ASP A 296 14.34 17.37 -32.84
C ASP A 296 13.36 17.77 -31.71
N MET A 297 13.70 17.62 -30.43
CA MET A 297 12.75 17.86 -29.34
C MET A 297 13.31 18.38 -28.01
N CYS A 298 14.38 19.16 -28.00
CA CYS A 298 14.77 19.83 -26.76
C CYS A 298 13.95 21.11 -26.55
N LEU A 299 12.87 20.99 -25.78
CA LEU A 299 11.99 22.11 -25.42
C LEU A 299 12.77 23.30 -24.84
N ILE A 300 13.82 23.02 -24.08
CA ILE A 300 14.68 24.03 -23.47
C ILE A 300 15.45 24.80 -24.54
N GLU A 301 15.97 24.14 -25.56
CA GLU A 301 16.67 24.82 -26.67
C GLU A 301 15.72 25.74 -27.46
N GLU A 302 14.49 25.33 -27.71
CA GLU A 302 13.50 26.16 -28.35
C GLU A 302 13.09 27.36 -27.48
N PHE A 303 13.03 27.18 -26.15
CA PHE A 303 12.80 28.32 -25.25
C PHE A 303 13.94 29.32 -25.24
N ILE A 304 15.18 28.89 -25.47
CA ILE A 304 16.34 29.79 -25.55
C ILE A 304 16.45 30.48 -26.90
N LYS A 305 16.02 29.82 -27.99
CA LYS A 305 16.01 30.41 -29.34
C LYS A 305 14.95 31.50 -29.50
N ASN A 306 13.82 31.39 -28.81
CA ASN A 306 12.73 32.35 -28.89
C ASN A 306 12.88 33.46 -27.83
N GLU A 307 12.97 34.74 -28.25
CA GLU A 307 13.24 35.87 -27.35
C GLU A 307 12.19 36.05 -26.25
N ASN A 308 10.92 35.77 -26.51
CA ASN A 308 9.86 35.92 -25.52
C ASN A 308 10.01 34.86 -24.39
N THR A 309 10.22 33.60 -24.73
CA THR A 309 10.41 32.53 -23.75
C THR A 309 11.77 32.63 -23.09
N LYS A 310 12.81 33.00 -23.81
CA LYS A 310 14.14 33.28 -23.29
C LYS A 310 14.08 34.37 -22.21
N SER A 311 13.44 35.50 -22.49
CA SER A 311 13.27 36.57 -21.52
C SER A 311 12.48 36.16 -20.29
N PHE A 312 11.55 35.21 -20.42
CA PHE A 312 10.81 34.63 -19.30
C PHE A 312 11.71 33.79 -18.39
N PHE A 313 12.52 32.89 -18.98
CA PHE A 313 13.31 31.92 -18.21
C PHE A 313 14.69 32.44 -17.78
N THR A 314 15.29 33.37 -18.51
CA THR A 314 16.68 33.76 -18.29
C THR A 314 16.85 35.22 -17.92
N LYS A 315 17.90 35.54 -17.14
CA LYS A 315 18.36 36.91 -16.85
C LYS A 315 19.44 37.38 -17.83
N GLY A 316 19.98 36.46 -18.63
CA GLY A 316 21.08 36.71 -19.54
C GLY A 316 22.18 35.64 -19.50
N LEU A 317 23.27 35.91 -20.20
CA LEU A 317 24.48 35.09 -20.21
C LEU A 317 25.58 35.78 -19.39
N VAL A 318 26.15 35.06 -18.44
CA VAL A 318 27.33 35.54 -17.70
C VAL A 318 28.41 34.48 -17.81
N ASN A 319 29.58 34.85 -18.32
CA ASN A 319 30.72 33.94 -18.56
C ASN A 319 30.36 32.69 -19.36
N GLY A 320 29.52 32.81 -20.39
CA GLY A 320 29.05 31.70 -21.23
C GLY A 320 28.03 30.78 -20.55
N LYS A 321 27.61 31.06 -19.33
CA LYS A 321 26.59 30.30 -18.60
C LYS A 321 25.27 31.05 -18.56
N ILE A 322 24.17 30.32 -18.77
CA ILE A 322 22.82 30.87 -18.69
C ILE A 322 22.45 31.12 -17.24
N LEU A 323 22.08 32.34 -16.91
CA LEU A 323 21.50 32.68 -15.60
C LEU A 323 19.98 32.52 -15.65
N TRP A 324 19.50 31.48 -14.96
CA TRP A 324 18.08 31.16 -14.90
C TRP A 324 17.31 32.05 -13.90
N LYS A 325 16.09 32.45 -14.26
CA LYS A 325 15.11 33.03 -13.34
C LYS A 325 14.42 31.91 -12.56
N LYS A 326 14.96 31.57 -11.39
CA LYS A 326 14.52 30.43 -10.56
C LYS A 326 12.99 30.40 -10.37
N ASP A 327 12.38 31.54 -10.02
CA ASP A 327 10.95 31.62 -9.74
C ASP A 327 10.09 31.29 -10.97
N ASN A 328 10.50 31.75 -12.15
CA ASN A 328 9.80 31.48 -13.40
C ASN A 328 9.97 30.01 -13.82
N CYS A 329 11.15 29.43 -13.62
CA CYS A 329 11.38 28.00 -13.83
C CYS A 329 10.48 27.16 -12.90
N LEU A 330 10.40 27.51 -11.63
CA LEU A 330 9.54 26.81 -10.65
C LEU A 330 8.05 26.95 -11.00
N LYS A 331 7.60 28.14 -11.44
CA LYS A 331 6.23 28.33 -11.92
C LYS A 331 5.92 27.44 -13.12
N TRP A 332 6.84 27.35 -14.09
CA TRP A 332 6.66 26.47 -15.25
C TRP A 332 6.65 24.99 -14.86
N LEU A 333 7.57 24.56 -13.98
CA LEU A 333 7.58 23.17 -13.45
C LEU A 333 6.28 22.83 -12.73
N LYS A 334 5.67 23.78 -12.00
CA LYS A 334 4.36 23.58 -11.39
C LYS A 334 3.29 23.30 -12.45
N LYS A 335 3.28 24.04 -13.56
CA LYS A 335 2.36 23.79 -14.67
C LYS A 335 2.59 22.45 -15.34
N CYS A 336 3.85 22.02 -15.48
CA CYS A 336 4.18 20.66 -15.93
C CYS A 336 3.60 19.59 -15.00
N LYS A 337 3.70 19.78 -13.68
CA LYS A 337 3.11 18.87 -12.70
C LYS A 337 1.60 18.79 -12.86
N GLU A 338 0.91 19.92 -12.95
CA GLU A 338 -0.53 19.98 -13.16
C GLU A 338 -0.96 19.27 -14.46
N LEU A 339 -0.18 19.40 -15.55
CA LEU A 339 -0.41 18.68 -16.79
C LEU A 339 -0.26 17.17 -16.58
N LEU A 340 0.79 16.72 -15.86
CA LEU A 340 0.99 15.30 -15.55
C LEU A 340 -0.16 14.73 -14.73
N GLU A 341 -0.70 15.49 -13.78
CA GLU A 341 -1.90 15.10 -13.03
C GLU A 341 -3.11 14.88 -13.95
N MET A 342 -3.35 15.79 -14.89
CA MET A 342 -4.42 15.63 -15.89
C MET A 342 -4.19 14.42 -16.80
N VAL A 343 -2.95 14.18 -17.25
CA VAL A 343 -2.58 13.00 -18.05
C VAL A 343 -2.78 11.73 -17.26
N SER A 344 -2.43 11.72 -15.96
CA SER A 344 -2.65 10.57 -15.07
C SER A 344 -4.14 10.23 -14.96
N VAL A 345 -5.02 11.23 -14.85
CA VAL A 345 -6.48 11.03 -14.86
C VAL A 345 -6.95 10.44 -16.19
N LEU A 346 -6.45 10.94 -17.33
CA LEU A 346 -6.75 10.37 -18.64
C LEU A 346 -6.33 8.91 -18.75
N VAL A 347 -5.11 8.61 -18.34
CA VAL A 347 -4.59 7.24 -18.34
C VAL A 347 -5.48 6.35 -17.47
N HIS A 348 -5.83 6.82 -16.26
CA HIS A 348 -6.70 6.06 -15.34
C HIS A 348 -8.08 5.76 -15.95
N LEU A 349 -8.66 6.69 -16.68
CA LEU A 349 -9.99 6.54 -17.29
C LEU A 349 -9.99 5.75 -18.61
N LEU A 350 -8.93 5.85 -19.41
CA LEU A 350 -8.93 5.40 -20.80
C LEU A 350 -8.03 4.18 -21.07
N SER A 351 -7.13 3.79 -20.17
CA SER A 351 -6.18 2.71 -20.41
C SER A 351 -6.72 1.30 -20.05
N GLY A 352 -8.03 1.12 -20.00
CA GLY A 352 -8.66 -0.16 -19.65
C GLY A 352 -8.91 -0.31 -18.15
N GLN A 353 -8.51 -1.43 -17.55
CA GLN A 353 -8.75 -1.63 -16.11
C GLN A 353 -8.00 -0.58 -15.28
N PRO A 354 -8.68 0.25 -14.46
CA PRO A 354 -8.03 1.31 -13.72
C PRO A 354 -7.03 0.77 -12.70
N ALA A 355 -5.85 1.37 -12.68
CA ALA A 355 -4.83 1.08 -11.68
C ALA A 355 -5.21 1.67 -10.32
N ARG A 356 -4.77 1.07 -9.22
CA ARG A 356 -4.83 1.72 -7.92
C ARG A 356 -3.93 2.96 -7.93
N SER A 357 -4.26 3.98 -7.12
CA SER A 357 -3.48 5.22 -7.04
C SER A 357 -2.00 4.96 -6.74
N THR A 358 -1.70 4.03 -5.86
CA THR A 358 -0.32 3.61 -5.54
C THR A 358 0.39 2.95 -6.72
N GLU A 359 -0.33 2.14 -7.52
CA GLU A 359 0.21 1.52 -8.74
C GLU A 359 0.48 2.58 -9.82
N MET A 360 -0.41 3.57 -9.97
CA MET A 360 -0.21 4.69 -10.88
C MET A 360 0.98 5.56 -10.50
N ALA A 361 1.15 5.85 -9.21
CA ALA A 361 2.24 6.69 -8.71
C ALA A 361 3.63 6.08 -8.95
N THR A 362 3.72 4.75 -9.13
CA THR A 362 4.98 4.06 -9.43
C THR A 362 5.28 3.93 -10.92
N LEU A 363 4.38 4.34 -11.82
CA LEU A 363 4.64 4.32 -13.24
C LEU A 363 5.77 5.28 -13.61
N ARG A 364 6.87 4.72 -14.07
CA ARG A 364 8.03 5.47 -14.57
C ARG A 364 8.10 5.38 -16.07
N TRP A 365 8.44 6.47 -16.69
CA TRP A 365 8.61 6.53 -18.12
C TRP A 365 10.05 6.18 -18.59
N VAL A 366 10.99 6.16 -17.65
CA VAL A 366 12.42 5.92 -17.88
C VAL A 366 12.97 4.96 -16.84
N ASN A 367 13.89 4.08 -17.22
CA ASN A 367 14.60 3.23 -16.25
C ASN A 367 15.45 4.08 -15.30
N SER A 368 15.36 3.80 -14.02
CA SER A 368 16.23 4.35 -12.98
C SER A 368 17.21 3.29 -12.45
N VAL A 369 18.11 3.70 -11.58
CA VAL A 369 19.07 2.78 -10.92
C VAL A 369 18.35 1.71 -10.10
N HIS A 370 17.17 2.03 -9.55
CA HIS A 370 16.46 1.18 -8.60
C HIS A 370 15.22 0.50 -9.17
N GLU A 371 14.64 1.06 -10.26
CA GLU A 371 13.35 0.61 -10.77
C GLU A 371 13.31 0.70 -12.30
N GLN A 372 12.62 -0.27 -12.88
CA GLN A 372 12.37 -0.29 -14.31
C GLN A 372 11.23 0.68 -14.67
N ARG A 373 11.21 1.10 -15.93
CA ARG A 373 10.09 1.87 -16.46
C ARG A 373 8.81 1.03 -16.50
N GLY A 374 7.68 1.71 -16.38
CA GLY A 374 6.35 1.10 -16.56
C GLY A 374 5.67 1.52 -17.87
N VAL A 375 6.36 2.29 -18.73
CA VAL A 375 5.82 2.77 -20.02
C VAL A 375 6.66 2.18 -21.14
N TYR A 376 6.00 1.47 -22.04
CA TYR A 376 6.61 0.73 -23.14
C TYR A 376 5.91 1.06 -24.45
N TRP A 377 6.61 0.85 -25.56
CA TRP A 377 6.04 0.89 -26.89
C TRP A 377 5.96 -0.52 -27.44
N MET A 378 4.77 -0.95 -27.81
CA MET A 378 4.53 -2.30 -28.30
C MET A 378 3.45 -2.30 -29.38
N ASN A 379 3.76 -2.86 -30.55
CA ASN A 379 2.82 -3.01 -31.67
C ASN A 379 2.09 -1.71 -32.06
N GLY A 380 2.83 -0.60 -32.12
CA GLY A 380 2.24 0.69 -32.51
C GLY A 380 1.43 1.40 -31.42
N THR A 381 1.46 0.89 -30.19
CA THR A 381 0.71 1.45 -29.06
C THR A 381 1.58 1.62 -27.82
N ILE A 382 1.16 2.50 -26.92
CA ILE A 382 1.77 2.64 -25.61
C ILE A 382 1.15 1.60 -24.68
N MET A 383 2.00 0.73 -24.13
CA MET A 383 1.64 -0.20 -23.09
C MET A 383 2.08 0.35 -21.73
N LEU A 384 1.17 0.35 -20.77
CA LEU A 384 1.46 0.69 -19.39
C LEU A 384 1.54 -0.59 -18.57
N LEU A 385 2.66 -0.81 -17.88
CA LEU A 385 2.90 -2.00 -17.06
C LEU A 385 3.04 -1.60 -15.60
N GLY A 386 2.02 -1.91 -14.80
CA GLY A 386 2.09 -1.77 -13.35
C GLY A 386 2.96 -2.88 -12.77
N ILE A 387 4.11 -2.53 -12.19
CA ILE A 387 5.02 -3.49 -11.54
C ILE A 387 4.70 -3.59 -10.06
N TYR A 388 4.23 -2.51 -9.46
CA TYR A 388 3.85 -2.47 -8.05
C TYR A 388 2.47 -3.08 -7.83
N SER A 389 2.35 -3.91 -6.81
CA SER A 389 1.07 -4.40 -6.32
C SER A 389 1.06 -4.32 -4.79
N LYS A 390 -0.07 -3.89 -4.20
CA LYS A 390 -0.23 -3.80 -2.74
C LYS A 390 0.03 -5.13 -2.02
N THR A 391 -0.14 -6.24 -2.74
CA THR A 391 0.04 -7.60 -2.22
C THR A 391 1.44 -8.16 -2.46
N ARG A 392 2.35 -7.40 -3.09
CA ARG A 392 3.72 -7.85 -3.39
C ARG A 392 4.47 -8.26 -2.11
N GLY A 393 4.37 -7.44 -1.06
CA GLY A 393 4.98 -7.74 0.24
C GLY A 393 4.39 -8.98 0.94
N MET A 394 3.16 -9.38 0.57
CA MET A 394 2.48 -10.55 1.14
C MET A 394 2.71 -11.83 0.33
N THR A 395 2.81 -11.72 -0.99
CA THR A 395 2.87 -12.88 -1.89
C THR A 395 4.24 -13.13 -2.48
N SER A 396 5.19 -12.22 -2.32
CA SER A 396 6.52 -12.20 -2.96
C SER A 396 6.47 -12.34 -4.49
N LYS A 397 5.28 -12.19 -5.09
CA LYS A 397 5.07 -12.32 -6.53
C LYS A 397 4.81 -10.97 -7.16
N ASN A 398 5.54 -10.66 -8.23
CA ASN A 398 5.24 -9.49 -9.05
C ASN A 398 3.96 -9.75 -9.85
N LYS A 399 2.96 -8.92 -9.67
CA LYS A 399 1.75 -8.93 -10.47
C LYS A 399 1.92 -7.93 -11.60
N LEU A 400 2.31 -8.41 -12.77
CA LEU A 400 2.40 -7.60 -13.98
C LEU A 400 1.00 -7.42 -14.56
N ILE A 401 0.52 -6.20 -14.62
CA ILE A 401 -0.80 -5.87 -15.19
C ILE A 401 -0.57 -4.94 -16.38
N PRO A 402 -0.60 -5.48 -17.62
CA PRO A 402 -0.54 -4.66 -18.82
C PRO A 402 -1.85 -3.88 -19.00
N ARG A 403 -1.73 -2.65 -19.44
CA ARG A 403 -2.84 -1.73 -19.72
C ARG A 403 -2.64 -0.99 -21.03
#